data_f1fcacf18a711eea885063be7f763fc3
#
_entry.id   f1fcacf18a711eea885063be7f763fc3
#
_cell.length_a   1.000
_cell.length_b   1.000
_cell.length_c   1.000
_cell.angle_alpha   90.00
_cell.angle_beta   90.00
_cell.angle_gamma   90.00
#
_symmetry.space_group_name_H-M   'P 1'
#
loop_
_entity.id
_entity.type
_entity.pdbx_description
1 polymer ?
#
loop_
_entity_poly.entity_id
_entity_poly.type
_entity_poly.pdbx_seq_one_letter_code
_entity_poly.pdbx_strand_id
1 'polypeptide(L)'
;MAGIRQGKVVFLYNLLNLKRTIWEGPELVPGKHTIVFDFKSDSPGLGKGGTGVLSVDGKEVARKSMEHTTPVTFPEDETFDIGQDSRTGVALVQYRYDVPFKFTGKINKLTFNLEPEPKAAQLEPMAAPEPDPIEEPKP
;
A
#
# COMPACT_ATOMS: atom_id res chain seq x y z
N MET A 1 -4.84 1.98 -3.36
CA MET A 1 -6.26 2.24 -3.65
C MET A 1 -6.98 0.93 -3.94
N ALA A 2 -8.15 0.73 -3.36
CA ALA A 2 -9.05 -0.36 -3.71
C ALA A 2 -10.36 0.23 -4.28
N GLY A 3 -10.89 -0.36 -5.32
CA GLY A 3 -12.09 0.18 -5.95
C GLY A 3 -12.77 -0.79 -6.92
N ILE A 4 -13.92 -0.39 -7.43
CA ILE A 4 -14.64 -1.08 -8.51
C ILE A 4 -14.57 -0.20 -9.75
N ARG A 5 -14.08 -0.76 -10.84
CA ARG A 5 -13.97 -0.05 -12.09
C ARG A 5 -14.57 -0.87 -13.23
N GLN A 6 -15.46 -0.24 -14.00
CA GLN A 6 -16.18 -0.93 -15.07
C GLN A 6 -16.76 -2.27 -14.61
N GLY A 7 -17.27 -2.31 -13.35
CA GLY A 7 -17.76 -3.52 -12.72
C GLY A 7 -16.69 -4.45 -12.13
N LYS A 8 -15.41 -4.26 -12.40
CA LYS A 8 -14.33 -5.10 -11.87
C LYS A 8 -13.76 -4.59 -10.56
N VAL A 9 -13.44 -5.50 -9.65
CA VAL A 9 -12.70 -5.18 -8.43
C VAL A 9 -11.23 -4.97 -8.77
N VAL A 10 -10.69 -3.85 -8.31
CA VAL A 10 -9.28 -3.51 -8.53
C VAL A 10 -8.66 -3.04 -7.21
N PHE A 11 -7.52 -3.59 -6.88
CA PHE A 11 -6.62 -3.02 -5.88
C PHE A 11 -5.34 -2.56 -6.59
N LEU A 12 -4.98 -1.29 -6.40
CA LEU A 12 -3.78 -0.70 -7.00
C LEU A 12 -2.88 -0.16 -5.90
N TYR A 13 -1.63 -0.56 -5.94
CA TYR A 13 -0.55 0.02 -5.15
C TYR A 13 0.36 0.85 -6.08
N ASN A 14 0.48 2.13 -5.78
CA ASN A 14 1.33 3.07 -6.50
C ASN A 14 2.55 3.43 -5.63
N LEU A 15 3.70 2.89 -5.97
CA LEU A 15 4.96 3.21 -5.31
C LEU A 15 5.54 4.49 -5.93
N LEU A 16 5.15 5.65 -5.38
CA LEU A 16 5.71 6.98 -5.72
C LEU A 16 5.83 7.26 -7.23
N ASN A 17 4.88 6.77 -8.01
CA ASN A 17 4.90 6.81 -9.48
C ASN A 17 6.06 6.05 -10.16
N LEU A 18 6.90 5.37 -9.41
CA LEU A 18 8.00 4.56 -9.93
C LEU A 18 7.53 3.17 -10.40
N LYS A 19 6.68 2.54 -9.59
CA LYS A 19 6.13 1.22 -9.91
C LYS A 19 4.67 1.14 -9.47
N ARG A 20 3.84 0.53 -10.28
CA ARG A 20 2.44 0.24 -9.93
C ARG A 20 2.18 -1.25 -9.99
N THR A 21 1.57 -1.77 -8.93
CA THR A 21 1.14 -3.16 -8.87
C THR A 21 -0.38 -3.20 -8.80
N ILE A 22 -1.00 -3.97 -9.68
CA ILE A 22 -2.45 -4.03 -9.82
C ILE A 22 -2.91 -5.46 -9.61
N TRP A 23 -3.85 -5.65 -8.69
CA TRP A 23 -4.63 -6.88 -8.53
C TRP A 23 -6.00 -6.60 -9.12
N GLU A 24 -6.36 -7.36 -10.14
CA GLU A 24 -7.64 -7.22 -10.83
C GLU A 24 -8.45 -8.49 -10.66
N GLY A 25 -9.66 -8.35 -10.15
CA GLY A 25 -10.63 -9.41 -10.01
C GLY A 25 -11.60 -9.48 -11.20
N PRO A 26 -12.60 -10.36 -11.11
CA PRO A 26 -13.62 -10.47 -12.12
C PRO A 26 -14.56 -9.27 -12.11
N GLU A 27 -15.35 -9.17 -13.16
CA GLU A 27 -16.52 -8.29 -13.17
C GLU A 27 -17.55 -8.80 -12.18
N LEU A 28 -18.05 -7.89 -11.34
CA LEU A 28 -19.07 -8.21 -10.34
C LEU A 28 -20.46 -8.18 -10.95
N VAL A 29 -21.26 -9.16 -10.63
CA VAL A 29 -22.70 -9.07 -10.88
C VAL A 29 -23.35 -8.10 -9.87
N PRO A 30 -24.48 -7.46 -10.20
CA PRO A 30 -25.17 -6.63 -9.23
C PRO A 30 -25.54 -7.42 -7.96
N GLY A 31 -25.21 -6.86 -6.79
CA GLY A 31 -25.48 -7.53 -5.52
C GLY A 31 -24.58 -7.06 -4.39
N LYS A 32 -24.64 -7.79 -3.28
CA LYS A 32 -23.78 -7.57 -2.12
C LYS A 32 -22.55 -8.46 -2.24
N HIS A 33 -21.37 -7.85 -2.15
CA HIS A 33 -20.10 -8.55 -2.24
C HIS A 33 -19.23 -8.25 -1.01
N THR A 34 -18.38 -9.22 -0.68
CA THR A 34 -17.32 -9.05 0.30
C THR A 34 -15.98 -9.07 -0.45
N ILE A 35 -15.26 -7.97 -0.38
CA ILE A 35 -13.95 -7.82 -1.01
C ILE A 35 -12.92 -7.76 0.09
N VAL A 36 -11.89 -8.60 0.01
CA VAL A 36 -10.78 -8.65 0.97
C VAL A 36 -9.47 -8.47 0.21
N PHE A 37 -8.64 -7.56 0.69
CA PHE A 37 -7.25 -7.48 0.28
C PHE A 37 -6.37 -7.79 1.50
N ASP A 38 -5.64 -8.87 1.40
CA ASP A 38 -4.70 -9.33 2.42
C ASP A 38 -3.27 -9.12 1.93
N PHE A 39 -2.46 -8.44 2.74
CA PHE A 39 -1.06 -8.18 2.41
C PHE A 39 -0.16 -8.69 3.53
N LYS A 40 0.73 -9.60 3.16
CA LYS A 40 1.75 -10.14 4.06
C LYS A 40 3.12 -9.58 3.67
N SER A 41 3.72 -8.82 4.57
CA SER A 41 5.10 -8.34 4.42
C SER A 41 6.11 -9.49 4.53
N ASP A 42 7.16 -9.45 3.72
CA ASP A 42 8.24 -10.46 3.73
C ASP A 42 9.12 -10.34 4.98
N SER A 43 9.22 -9.13 5.53
CA SER A 43 9.98 -8.84 6.74
C SER A 43 9.53 -7.54 7.39
N PRO A 44 9.82 -7.31 8.68
CA PRO A 44 9.52 -6.05 9.36
C PRO A 44 10.24 -4.86 8.74
N GLY A 45 9.66 -3.67 8.90
CA GLY A 45 10.23 -2.39 8.53
C GLY A 45 9.69 -1.81 7.22
N LEU A 46 10.02 -0.55 6.99
CA LEU A 46 9.59 0.21 5.81
C LEU A 46 10.32 -0.26 4.54
N GLY A 47 9.68 -0.09 3.39
CA GLY A 47 10.27 -0.38 2.10
C GLY A 47 10.40 -1.86 1.76
N LYS A 48 9.99 -2.75 2.65
CA LYS A 48 10.09 -4.20 2.43
C LYS A 48 9.05 -4.68 1.44
N GLY A 49 9.38 -5.76 0.76
CA GLY A 49 8.45 -6.45 -0.14
C GLY A 49 7.33 -7.18 0.59
N GLY A 50 6.50 -7.82 -0.17
CA GLY A 50 5.41 -8.62 0.36
C GLY A 50 4.51 -9.19 -0.71
N THR A 51 3.57 -10.01 -0.29
CA THR A 51 2.59 -10.63 -1.18
C THR A 51 1.19 -10.15 -0.84
N GLY A 52 0.50 -9.61 -1.84
CA GLY A 52 -0.90 -9.23 -1.77
C GLY A 52 -1.82 -10.25 -2.42
N VAL A 53 -2.93 -10.50 -1.77
CA VAL A 53 -3.99 -11.41 -2.22
C VAL A 53 -5.32 -10.67 -2.25
N LEU A 54 -5.95 -10.63 -3.40
CA LEU A 54 -7.29 -10.10 -3.56
C LEU A 54 -8.28 -11.25 -3.61
N SER A 55 -9.30 -11.18 -2.77
CA SER A 55 -10.39 -12.16 -2.71
C SER A 55 -11.74 -11.48 -2.88
N VAL A 56 -12.66 -12.16 -3.53
CA VAL A 56 -14.06 -11.74 -3.70
C VAL A 56 -14.95 -12.88 -3.24
N ASP A 57 -15.85 -12.59 -2.31
CA ASP A 57 -16.81 -13.56 -1.73
C ASP A 57 -16.13 -14.84 -1.24
N GLY A 58 -14.97 -14.66 -0.59
CA GLY A 58 -14.17 -15.76 -0.04
C GLY A 58 -13.30 -16.52 -1.05
N LYS A 59 -13.35 -16.17 -2.33
CA LYS A 59 -12.52 -16.78 -3.38
C LYS A 59 -11.36 -15.89 -3.76
N GLU A 60 -10.13 -16.41 -3.73
CA GLU A 60 -8.95 -15.73 -4.26
C GLU A 60 -9.11 -15.50 -5.77
N VAL A 61 -8.94 -14.25 -6.20
CA VAL A 61 -9.07 -13.83 -7.59
C VAL A 61 -7.77 -13.29 -8.19
N ALA A 62 -6.87 -12.77 -7.34
CA ALA A 62 -5.55 -12.35 -7.78
C ALA A 62 -4.53 -12.43 -6.64
N ARG A 63 -3.31 -12.84 -6.97
CA ARG A 63 -2.15 -12.89 -6.07
C ARG A 63 -0.95 -12.30 -6.77
N LYS A 64 -0.25 -11.36 -6.13
CA LYS A 64 1.00 -10.80 -6.65
C LYS A 64 1.94 -10.44 -5.51
N SER A 65 3.23 -10.59 -5.78
CA SER A 65 4.30 -10.14 -4.90
C SER A 65 4.86 -8.80 -5.37
N MET A 66 5.33 -8.02 -4.43
CA MET A 66 6.05 -6.77 -4.65
C MET A 66 7.42 -6.88 -3.99
N GLU A 67 8.46 -6.40 -4.67
CA GLU A 67 9.83 -6.38 -4.13
C GLU A 67 9.99 -5.31 -3.04
N HIS A 68 9.26 -4.20 -3.20
CA HIS A 68 9.37 -3.05 -2.32
C HIS A 68 8.01 -2.41 -2.07
N THR A 69 7.83 -1.89 -0.85
CA THR A 69 6.78 -0.96 -0.47
C THR A 69 7.36 0.44 -0.30
N THR A 70 6.54 1.41 0.09
CA THR A 70 6.99 2.78 0.35
C THR A 70 7.99 2.81 1.51
N PRO A 71 9.22 3.32 1.31
CA PRO A 71 10.27 3.32 2.33
C PRO A 71 10.18 4.53 3.29
N VAL A 72 9.19 5.39 3.09
CA VAL A 72 9.00 6.64 3.84
C VAL A 72 7.55 6.77 4.29
N THR A 73 7.31 7.66 5.25
CA THR A 73 5.96 8.09 5.61
C THR A 73 5.34 8.91 4.49
N PHE A 74 4.02 8.82 4.34
CA PHE A 74 3.31 9.55 3.30
C PHE A 74 3.39 11.06 3.51
N PRO A 75 3.45 11.85 2.41
CA PRO A 75 3.32 13.30 2.48
C PRO A 75 1.93 13.68 3.01
N GLU A 76 1.85 14.79 3.73
CA GLU A 76 0.64 15.27 4.40
C GLU A 76 -0.41 15.90 3.45
N ASP A 77 -0.09 16.04 2.17
CA ASP A 77 -0.91 16.70 1.15
C ASP A 77 -1.97 15.80 0.50
N GLU A 78 -1.96 14.49 0.77
CA GLU A 78 -2.99 13.55 0.33
C GLU A 78 -3.91 13.16 1.48
N THR A 79 -5.20 12.97 1.17
CA THR A 79 -6.21 12.56 2.14
C THR A 79 -6.45 11.05 2.11
N PHE A 80 -6.86 10.51 3.26
CA PHE A 80 -7.41 9.16 3.32
C PHE A 80 -8.90 9.22 2.96
N ASP A 81 -9.25 8.73 1.78
CA ASP A 81 -10.59 8.82 1.24
C ASP A 81 -11.32 7.47 1.25
N ILE A 82 -12.60 7.50 1.62
CA ILE A 82 -13.50 6.34 1.56
C ILE A 82 -14.70 6.70 0.69
N GLY A 83 -14.96 5.92 -0.35
CA GLY A 83 -16.07 6.12 -1.27
C GLY A 83 -15.86 7.22 -2.29
N GLN A 84 -14.73 7.86 -2.29
CA GLN A 84 -14.33 8.81 -3.32
C GLN A 84 -12.81 8.85 -3.47
N ASP A 85 -12.33 9.44 -4.57
CA ASP A 85 -10.94 9.85 -4.80
C ASP A 85 -10.99 11.36 -5.07
N SER A 86 -10.46 12.16 -4.14
CA SER A 86 -10.82 13.59 -4.08
C SER A 86 -9.72 14.54 -4.57
N ARG A 87 -8.45 14.14 -4.55
CA ARG A 87 -7.34 15.04 -4.87
C ARG A 87 -6.54 14.59 -6.09
N THR A 88 -5.51 13.79 -5.87
CA THR A 88 -4.66 13.30 -6.96
C THR A 88 -5.09 11.90 -7.37
N GLY A 89 -5.47 11.72 -8.62
CA GLY A 89 -5.93 10.43 -9.10
C GLY A 89 -4.84 9.36 -9.02
N VAL A 90 -4.97 8.43 -8.10
CA VAL A 90 -3.98 7.38 -7.81
C VAL A 90 -3.70 6.48 -9.02
N ALA A 91 -4.70 6.29 -9.87
CA ALA A 91 -4.66 5.34 -10.98
C ALA A 91 -4.80 6.01 -12.36
N LEU A 92 -4.54 7.30 -12.50
CA LEU A 92 -4.76 8.05 -13.76
C LEU A 92 -3.98 7.50 -14.95
N VAL A 93 -2.83 6.87 -14.72
CA VAL A 93 -2.01 6.28 -15.79
C VAL A 93 -2.66 5.02 -16.36
N GLN A 94 -3.25 4.18 -15.50
CA GLN A 94 -3.90 2.93 -15.87
C GLN A 94 -5.34 3.14 -16.27
N TYR A 95 -5.98 4.12 -15.65
CA TYR A 95 -7.41 4.39 -15.81
C TYR A 95 -7.63 5.88 -15.92
N ARG A 96 -8.25 6.31 -17.01
CA ARG A 96 -8.67 7.71 -17.13
C ARG A 96 -9.95 7.93 -16.35
N TYR A 97 -9.91 8.88 -15.41
CA TYR A 97 -11.07 9.36 -14.66
C TYR A 97 -10.79 10.78 -14.16
N ASP A 98 -11.83 11.53 -13.94
CA ASP A 98 -11.73 12.86 -13.37
C ASP A 98 -11.91 12.80 -11.86
N VAL A 99 -11.12 13.58 -11.14
CA VAL A 99 -11.29 13.76 -9.69
C VAL A 99 -12.10 15.05 -9.44
N PRO A 100 -12.97 15.08 -8.42
CA PRO A 100 -13.26 14.00 -7.48
C PRO A 100 -14.08 12.86 -8.11
N PHE A 101 -13.60 11.65 -7.98
CA PHE A 101 -14.29 10.45 -8.44
C PHE A 101 -15.03 9.80 -7.28
N LYS A 102 -16.35 9.68 -7.39
CA LYS A 102 -17.20 9.08 -6.35
C LYS A 102 -17.62 7.67 -6.72
N PHE A 103 -17.58 6.78 -5.73
CA PHE A 103 -18.18 5.46 -5.85
C PHE A 103 -19.71 5.57 -5.85
N THR A 104 -20.36 5.00 -6.83
CA THR A 104 -21.81 5.08 -6.99
C THR A 104 -22.59 3.98 -6.27
N GLY A 105 -21.90 2.97 -5.76
CA GLY A 105 -22.49 1.91 -4.95
C GLY A 105 -22.64 2.28 -3.48
N LYS A 106 -23.05 1.30 -2.67
CA LYS A 106 -23.17 1.45 -1.21
C LYS A 106 -22.06 0.68 -0.50
N ILE A 107 -21.25 1.37 0.31
CA ILE A 107 -20.32 0.75 1.23
C ILE A 107 -21.04 0.51 2.55
N ASN A 108 -21.29 -0.76 2.90
CA ASN A 108 -21.96 -1.12 4.14
C ASN A 108 -21.00 -1.13 5.33
N LYS A 109 -19.79 -1.61 5.11
CA LYS A 109 -18.74 -1.73 6.15
C LYS A 109 -17.38 -1.73 5.51
N LEU A 110 -16.42 -1.06 6.15
CA LEU A 110 -15.00 -1.17 5.89
C LEU A 110 -14.30 -1.62 7.19
N THR A 111 -13.37 -2.54 7.09
CA THR A 111 -12.64 -3.07 8.24
C THR A 111 -11.15 -3.09 7.89
N PHE A 112 -10.35 -2.56 8.79
CA PHE A 112 -8.89 -2.71 8.77
C PHE A 112 -8.50 -3.69 9.87
N ASN A 113 -7.75 -4.72 9.49
CA ASN A 113 -7.18 -5.71 10.39
C ASN A 113 -5.66 -5.57 10.28
N LEU A 114 -5.05 -4.89 11.24
CA LEU A 114 -3.61 -4.66 11.25
C LEU A 114 -3.01 -5.54 12.33
N GLU A 115 -2.14 -6.46 11.92
CA GLU A 115 -1.32 -7.21 12.87
C GLU A 115 -0.19 -6.30 13.37
N PRO A 116 0.12 -6.34 14.69
CA PRO A 116 1.27 -5.61 15.19
C PRO A 116 2.53 -6.13 14.48
N GLU A 117 3.37 -5.22 14.01
CA GLU A 117 4.69 -5.63 13.53
C GLU A 117 5.40 -6.42 14.63
N PRO A 118 6.03 -7.57 14.29
CA PRO A 118 6.96 -8.20 15.21
C PRO A 118 7.93 -7.10 15.64
N LYS A 119 8.06 -6.85 16.96
CA LYS A 119 8.98 -5.83 17.47
C LYS A 119 10.27 -5.96 16.71
N ALA A 120 10.58 -4.98 15.86
CA ALA A 120 11.86 -4.88 15.21
C ALA A 120 12.88 -5.00 16.37
N ALA A 121 13.78 -5.96 16.27
CA ALA A 121 14.91 -6.01 17.17
C ALA A 121 15.43 -4.57 17.22
N GLN A 122 15.41 -3.96 18.40
CA GLN A 122 15.82 -2.57 18.59
C GLN A 122 17.09 -2.42 17.76
N LEU A 123 17.04 -1.53 16.77
CA LEU A 123 18.25 -1.08 16.12
C LEU A 123 19.10 -0.57 17.27
N GLU A 124 20.08 -1.36 17.69
CA GLU A 124 21.10 -0.86 18.58
C GLU A 124 21.64 0.41 17.93
N PRO A 125 21.68 1.53 18.63
CA PRO A 125 22.21 2.74 18.06
C PRO A 125 23.61 2.37 17.54
N MET A 126 23.81 2.50 16.23
CA MET A 126 25.14 2.36 15.66
C MET A 126 26.06 3.25 16.51
N ALA A 127 26.96 2.64 17.25
CA ALA A 127 27.95 3.35 18.00
C ALA A 127 28.64 4.29 17.00
N ALA A 128 28.62 5.59 17.31
CA ALA A 128 29.34 6.56 16.50
C ALA A 128 30.80 6.08 16.42
N PRO A 129 31.44 6.09 15.24
CA PRO A 129 32.84 5.75 15.17
C PRO A 129 33.62 6.63 16.16
N GLU A 130 34.45 6.02 16.98
CA GLU A 130 35.31 6.77 17.88
C GLU A 130 36.15 7.74 17.04
N PRO A 131 36.29 8.99 17.45
CA PRO A 131 37.16 9.93 16.74
C PRO A 131 38.59 9.40 16.77
N ASP A 132 39.22 9.40 15.60
CA ASP A 132 40.63 9.05 15.50
C ASP A 132 41.47 9.86 16.50
N PRO A 133 42.45 9.23 17.17
CA PRO A 133 43.32 9.93 18.11
C PRO A 133 44.04 11.06 17.36
N ILE A 134 43.91 12.27 17.85
CA ILE A 134 44.64 13.43 17.32
C ILE A 134 46.12 13.19 17.62
N GLU A 135 46.92 12.92 16.57
CA GLU A 135 48.38 12.91 16.72
C GLU A 135 48.85 14.34 17.05
N GLU A 136 49.35 14.50 18.26
CA GLU A 136 50.06 15.75 18.62
C GLU A 136 51.34 15.88 17.81
N PRO A 137 51.61 17.05 17.24
CA PRO A 137 52.88 17.28 16.55
C PRO A 137 54.04 17.14 17.53
N LYS A 138 54.99 16.26 17.22
CA LYS A 138 56.22 16.11 17.98
C LYS A 138 57.06 17.39 17.87
N PRO A 139 57.75 17.76 18.97
CA PRO A 139 58.57 18.99 19.04
C PRO A 139 59.78 18.96 18.12
#